data_3398cc98291d612f7ce819610fa91f60
#
_entry.id   3398cc98291d612f7ce819610fa91f60
#
_cell.length_a   1.000
_cell.length_b   1.000
_cell.length_c   1.000
_cell.angle_alpha   90.00
_cell.angle_beta   90.00
_cell.angle_gamma   90.00
#
_symmetry.space_group_name_H-M   'P 1'
#
loop_
_entity.id
_entity.type
_entity.pdbx_description
1 polymer ?
#
loop_
_entity_poly.entity_id
_entity_poly.type
_entity_poly.pdbx_seq_one_letter_code
_entity_poly.pdbx_strand_id
1 'polypeptide(L)'
;MQEKNTLDELFKGKKGFAECYQTLQLLSESTDDYLFLADLKEGKFYFASNDISKRYALRMDENNSCSINDWKDIVYGRDLNQWVNDMESICSGKSLIHDLEYRLVDRNSNLVWISCRGKAELDETGIPYVMVGRTSDTVLLGKTDSLTGLFNSTKLMEHLDEMLNSRKEGVLLVLGVDNFKNINTKYGRGHGNFILKRIAALLENSIDENIKIYRLDGDRFAVNFVGYDMEAVREVYQNIQMKMMENCTFSAGAVCYPMSGIKDANTLFNYAESSLDRAKKSGKNRLILFSAEDYEKQLSVIDLTEEIRKSIRNQCDGFYLLFQPQIGMSNYEVVGAEALLRFRSKYHGVVSPNLFIGI
;
A
#
# COMPACT_ATOMS: atom_id res chain seq x y z
N MET A 1 -31.87 13.66 35.55
CA MET A 1 -31.28 14.05 36.85
C MET A 1 -30.47 12.93 37.51
N GLN A 2 -30.91 11.66 37.46
CA GLN A 2 -30.12 10.53 38.02
C GLN A 2 -28.79 10.28 37.32
N GLU A 3 -28.74 10.35 35.96
CA GLU A 3 -27.49 10.16 35.20
C GLU A 3 -26.42 11.22 35.47
N LYS A 4 -26.80 12.46 35.66
CA LYS A 4 -25.85 13.55 35.94
C LYS A 4 -25.16 13.38 37.31
N ASN A 5 -25.88 12.90 38.33
CA ASN A 5 -25.26 12.57 39.62
C ASN A 5 -24.24 11.44 39.56
N THR A 6 -24.45 10.49 38.65
CA THR A 6 -23.55 9.32 38.47
C THR A 6 -22.21 9.71 37.81
N LEU A 7 -22.25 10.63 36.83
CA LEU A 7 -21.04 11.13 36.17
C LEU A 7 -20.21 12.07 37.07
N ASP A 8 -20.87 12.89 37.88
CA ASP A 8 -20.20 13.76 38.86
C ASP A 8 -19.51 12.94 39.96
N GLU A 9 -20.06 11.77 40.33
CA GLU A 9 -19.41 10.83 41.23
C GLU A 9 -18.22 10.10 40.55
N LEU A 10 -18.37 9.65 39.31
CA LEU A 10 -17.35 9.00 38.52
C LEU A 10 -16.11 9.87 38.32
N PHE A 11 -16.33 11.14 38.01
CA PHE A 11 -15.25 12.10 37.74
C PHE A 11 -15.00 13.09 38.91
N LYS A 12 -15.30 12.67 40.13
CA LYS A 12 -15.13 13.50 41.32
C LYS A 12 -13.71 14.06 41.45
N GLY A 13 -13.58 15.37 41.49
CA GLY A 13 -12.29 16.07 41.55
C GLY A 13 -11.57 16.23 40.21
N LYS A 14 -12.17 15.77 39.07
CA LYS A 14 -11.63 15.91 37.71
C LYS A 14 -12.42 16.98 36.97
N LYS A 15 -11.91 18.24 37.02
CA LYS A 15 -12.58 19.40 36.44
C LYS A 15 -12.84 19.21 34.92
N GLY A 16 -14.09 19.37 34.49
CA GLY A 16 -14.52 19.32 33.11
C GLY A 16 -14.68 17.91 32.48
N PHE A 17 -14.33 16.84 33.20
CA PHE A 17 -14.44 15.49 32.68
C PHE A 17 -15.90 15.06 32.46
N ALA A 18 -16.78 15.34 33.41
CA ALA A 18 -18.18 14.94 33.33
C ALA A 18 -18.90 15.59 32.14
N GLU A 19 -18.73 16.91 31.97
CA GLU A 19 -19.33 17.65 30.85
C GLU A 19 -18.76 17.22 29.50
N CYS A 20 -17.46 17.00 29.44
CA CYS A 20 -16.80 16.52 28.23
C CYS A 20 -17.30 15.12 27.85
N TYR A 21 -17.33 14.17 28.79
CA TYR A 21 -17.81 12.83 28.57
C TYR A 21 -19.28 12.78 28.16
N GLN A 22 -20.14 13.57 28.78
CA GLN A 22 -21.54 13.71 28.41
C GLN A 22 -21.68 14.21 26.96
N THR A 23 -20.86 15.19 26.57
CA THR A 23 -20.83 15.68 25.17
C THR A 23 -20.43 14.57 24.19
N LEU A 24 -19.41 13.76 24.52
CA LEU A 24 -19.00 12.64 23.70
C LEU A 24 -20.09 11.57 23.58
N GLN A 25 -20.84 11.29 24.65
CA GLN A 25 -21.99 10.37 24.62
C GLN A 25 -23.07 10.86 23.65
N LEU A 26 -23.42 12.14 23.66
CA LEU A 26 -24.37 12.71 22.70
C LEU A 26 -23.87 12.63 21.27
N LEU A 27 -22.59 12.90 21.03
CA LEU A 27 -21.98 12.82 19.70
C LEU A 27 -21.88 11.39 19.19
N SER A 28 -21.71 10.41 20.07
CA SER A 28 -21.56 8.99 19.68
C SER A 28 -22.81 8.41 19.00
N GLU A 29 -23.99 9.01 19.18
CA GLU A 29 -25.22 8.63 18.49
C GLU A 29 -25.24 9.06 17.01
N SER A 30 -24.34 9.98 16.61
CA SER A 30 -24.28 10.57 15.26
C SER A 30 -23.08 10.09 14.43
N THR A 31 -22.27 9.17 14.95
CA THR A 31 -21.07 8.66 14.27
C THR A 31 -20.85 7.17 14.54
N ASP A 32 -20.25 6.49 13.58
CA ASP A 32 -19.76 5.12 13.75
C ASP A 32 -18.37 5.06 14.42
N ASP A 33 -17.75 6.20 14.71
CA ASP A 33 -16.48 6.28 15.38
C ASP A 33 -16.61 5.98 16.88
N TYR A 34 -15.60 5.34 17.47
CA TYR A 34 -15.50 5.14 18.90
C TYR A 34 -14.92 6.39 19.55
N LEU A 35 -15.78 7.21 20.15
CA LEU A 35 -15.37 8.43 20.86
C LEU A 35 -14.86 8.07 22.25
N PHE A 36 -13.76 8.71 22.68
CA PHE A 36 -13.14 8.44 23.96
C PHE A 36 -12.64 9.70 24.67
N LEU A 37 -12.61 9.61 26.00
CA LEU A 37 -11.88 10.49 26.89
C LEU A 37 -10.80 9.64 27.60
N ALA A 38 -9.54 10.06 27.53
CA ALA A 38 -8.45 9.42 28.23
C ALA A 38 -8.00 10.28 29.41
N ASP A 39 -8.02 9.72 30.62
CA ASP A 39 -7.35 10.27 31.79
C ASP A 39 -5.87 9.88 31.72
N LEU A 40 -5.02 10.83 31.39
CA LEU A 40 -3.59 10.60 31.21
C LEU A 40 -2.85 10.43 32.55
N LYS A 41 -3.42 10.90 33.66
CA LYS A 41 -2.83 10.77 35.00
C LYS A 41 -3.09 9.38 35.59
N GLU A 42 -4.30 8.86 35.38
CA GLU A 42 -4.69 7.53 35.87
C GLU A 42 -4.42 6.43 34.84
N GLY A 43 -4.09 6.77 33.58
CA GLY A 43 -3.87 5.83 32.50
C GLY A 43 -5.13 5.04 32.17
N LYS A 44 -6.28 5.74 32.02
CA LYS A 44 -7.59 5.12 31.84
C LYS A 44 -8.34 5.74 30.66
N PHE A 45 -8.90 4.88 29.79
CA PHE A 45 -9.78 5.30 28.70
C PHE A 45 -11.24 5.11 29.07
N TYR A 46 -12.08 6.09 28.81
CA TYR A 46 -13.53 6.07 28.95
C TYR A 46 -14.16 6.19 27.56
N PHE A 47 -14.90 5.19 27.12
CA PHE A 47 -15.55 5.19 25.81
C PHE A 47 -17.00 5.65 25.91
N ALA A 48 -17.42 6.50 25.00
CA ALA A 48 -18.78 7.08 24.99
C ALA A 48 -19.86 6.03 24.69
N SER A 49 -19.52 4.95 23.97
CA SER A 49 -20.41 3.79 23.72
C SER A 49 -19.73 2.47 24.05
N ASN A 50 -20.55 1.44 24.28
CA ASN A 50 -20.08 0.08 24.60
C ASN A 50 -19.73 -0.74 23.34
N ASP A 51 -19.81 -0.19 22.14
CA ASP A 51 -19.68 -0.94 20.89
C ASP A 51 -18.25 -1.41 20.64
N ILE A 52 -17.27 -0.68 21.16
CA ILE A 52 -15.86 -1.05 21.04
C ILE A 52 -15.56 -2.39 21.71
N SER A 53 -16.16 -2.66 22.87
CA SER A 53 -15.97 -3.94 23.58
C SER A 53 -16.65 -5.13 22.89
N LYS A 54 -17.65 -4.87 22.04
CA LYS A 54 -18.28 -5.93 21.20
C LYS A 54 -17.32 -6.41 20.13
N ARG A 55 -16.48 -5.52 19.61
CA ARG A 55 -15.53 -5.81 18.54
C ARG A 55 -14.18 -6.30 19.04
N TYR A 56 -13.62 -5.63 20.03
CA TYR A 56 -12.31 -5.93 20.57
C TYR A 56 -12.39 -6.62 21.94
N ALA A 57 -11.40 -7.44 22.28
CA ALA A 57 -11.37 -8.18 23.55
C ALA A 57 -10.91 -7.29 24.72
N LEU A 58 -11.43 -6.06 24.81
CA LEU A 58 -11.16 -5.14 25.90
C LEU A 58 -11.84 -5.57 27.20
N ARG A 59 -11.11 -5.47 28.30
CA ARG A 59 -11.65 -5.62 29.66
C ARG A 59 -12.24 -4.30 30.12
N MET A 60 -13.53 -4.14 29.86
CA MET A 60 -14.27 -2.93 30.25
C MET A 60 -14.87 -3.09 31.64
N ASP A 61 -14.83 -2.04 32.44
CA ASP A 61 -15.57 -1.95 33.68
C ASP A 61 -17.04 -1.47 33.45
N GLU A 62 -17.79 -1.36 34.53
CA GLU A 62 -19.20 -0.91 34.51
C GLU A 62 -19.39 0.53 33.96
N ASN A 63 -18.33 1.31 33.92
CA ASN A 63 -18.33 2.70 33.47
C ASN A 63 -17.83 2.84 32.00
N ASN A 64 -17.84 1.77 31.23
CA ASN A 64 -17.28 1.73 29.86
C ASN A 64 -15.82 2.19 29.81
N SER A 65 -15.01 1.83 30.79
CA SER A 65 -13.62 2.22 30.82
C SER A 65 -12.68 1.01 30.86
N CYS A 66 -11.48 1.17 30.33
CA CYS A 66 -10.40 0.21 30.39
C CYS A 66 -9.08 0.92 30.73
N SER A 67 -8.11 0.15 31.22
CA SER A 67 -6.78 0.71 31.43
C SER A 67 -6.03 0.89 30.09
N ILE A 68 -5.04 1.76 30.09
CA ILE A 68 -4.13 1.93 28.96
C ILE A 68 -3.38 0.63 28.63
N ASN A 69 -3.17 -0.24 29.61
CA ASN A 69 -2.55 -1.54 29.41
C ASN A 69 -3.50 -2.53 28.71
N ASP A 70 -4.80 -2.52 29.03
CA ASP A 70 -5.77 -3.35 28.30
C ASP A 70 -5.86 -2.94 26.83
N TRP A 71 -5.74 -1.64 26.53
CA TRP A 71 -5.64 -1.16 25.16
C TRP A 71 -4.35 -1.63 24.50
N LYS A 72 -3.21 -1.49 25.18
CA LYS A 72 -1.90 -1.95 24.72
C LYS A 72 -1.88 -3.42 24.35
N ASP A 73 -2.59 -4.26 25.13
CA ASP A 73 -2.65 -5.72 24.92
C ASP A 73 -3.34 -6.12 23.60
N ILE A 74 -4.21 -5.27 23.05
CA ILE A 74 -4.89 -5.52 21.77
C ILE A 74 -4.20 -4.85 20.59
N VAL A 75 -3.17 -4.02 20.81
CA VAL A 75 -2.35 -3.45 19.72
C VAL A 75 -1.52 -4.55 19.09
N TYR A 76 -1.52 -4.65 17.76
CA TYR A 76 -0.70 -5.62 17.05
C TYR A 76 0.79 -5.39 17.33
N GLY A 77 1.52 -6.46 17.64
CA GLY A 77 2.89 -6.38 18.14
C GLY A 77 3.86 -5.57 17.27
N ARG A 78 3.70 -5.60 15.93
CA ARG A 78 4.50 -4.81 15.02
C ARG A 78 4.26 -3.29 15.17
N ASP A 79 3.06 -2.89 15.54
CA ASP A 79 2.67 -1.47 15.64
C ASP A 79 2.83 -0.93 17.08
N LEU A 80 3.17 -1.83 18.02
CA LEU A 80 3.19 -1.53 19.44
C LEU A 80 4.22 -0.46 19.83
N ASN A 81 5.44 -0.52 19.28
CA ASN A 81 6.50 0.45 19.60
C ASN A 81 6.12 1.85 19.13
N GLN A 82 5.53 1.96 17.94
CA GLN A 82 5.05 3.24 17.42
C GLN A 82 3.97 3.83 18.34
N TRP A 83 3.02 3.01 18.77
CA TRP A 83 1.95 3.42 19.68
C TRP A 83 2.48 3.86 21.06
N VAL A 84 3.41 3.08 21.66
CA VAL A 84 4.03 3.40 22.95
C VAL A 84 4.78 4.72 22.89
N ASN A 85 5.63 4.94 21.87
CA ASN A 85 6.41 6.16 21.69
C ASN A 85 5.52 7.39 21.53
N ASP A 86 4.40 7.25 20.80
CA ASP A 86 3.42 8.33 20.64
C ASP A 86 2.74 8.67 21.97
N MET A 87 2.26 7.68 22.71
CA MET A 87 1.65 7.89 24.03
C MET A 87 2.63 8.49 25.05
N GLU A 88 3.90 8.08 25.03
CA GLU A 88 4.93 8.69 25.89
C GLU A 88 5.17 10.16 25.50
N SER A 89 5.13 10.48 24.21
CA SER A 89 5.24 11.85 23.72
C SER A 89 4.07 12.71 24.20
N ILE A 90 2.85 12.17 24.17
CA ILE A 90 1.64 12.84 24.70
C ILE A 90 1.76 13.03 26.21
N CYS A 91 2.01 11.97 26.97
CA CYS A 91 2.08 12.04 28.43
C CYS A 91 3.19 12.96 28.93
N SER A 92 4.31 13.08 28.19
CA SER A 92 5.40 14.00 28.53
C SER A 92 5.18 15.44 28.06
N GLY A 93 4.12 15.73 27.34
CA GLY A 93 3.81 17.06 26.80
C GLY A 93 4.68 17.48 25.61
N LYS A 94 5.47 16.56 25.01
CA LYS A 94 6.25 16.83 23.78
C LYS A 94 5.34 17.01 22.57
N SER A 95 4.22 16.31 22.53
CA SER A 95 3.12 16.50 21.58
C SER A 95 1.81 16.60 22.36
N LEU A 96 0.86 17.36 21.82
CA LEU A 96 -0.51 17.40 22.33
C LEU A 96 -1.51 16.79 21.34
N ILE A 97 -1.01 16.30 20.22
CA ILE A 97 -1.83 15.70 19.15
C ILE A 97 -1.42 14.24 18.99
N HIS A 98 -2.41 13.37 19.18
CA HIS A 98 -2.36 11.95 18.80
C HIS A 98 -2.99 11.83 17.42
N ASP A 99 -2.23 11.40 16.41
CA ASP A 99 -2.74 11.13 15.06
C ASP A 99 -1.98 9.93 14.50
N LEU A 100 -2.53 8.74 14.75
CA LEU A 100 -1.85 7.48 14.48
C LEU A 100 -2.77 6.47 13.80
N GLU A 101 -2.23 5.79 12.79
CA GLU A 101 -2.84 4.62 12.17
C GLU A 101 -2.07 3.37 12.59
N TYR A 102 -2.75 2.41 13.21
CA TYR A 102 -2.18 1.15 13.70
C TYR A 102 -3.21 0.04 13.72
N ARG A 103 -2.76 -1.20 13.93
CA ARG A 103 -3.64 -2.37 13.93
C ARG A 103 -3.99 -2.80 15.34
N LEU A 104 -5.26 -3.13 15.52
CA LEU A 104 -5.76 -3.84 16.68
C LEU A 104 -6.09 -5.29 16.33
N VAL A 105 -6.03 -6.17 17.31
CA VAL A 105 -6.50 -7.56 17.21
C VAL A 105 -7.96 -7.61 17.68
N ASP A 106 -8.88 -8.01 16.79
CA ASP A 106 -10.28 -8.17 17.15
C ASP A 106 -10.55 -9.47 17.94
N ARG A 107 -11.79 -9.68 18.42
CA ARG A 107 -12.19 -10.91 19.15
C ARG A 107 -12.03 -12.20 18.36
N ASN A 108 -11.96 -12.10 17.03
CA ASN A 108 -11.79 -13.26 16.12
C ASN A 108 -10.33 -13.43 15.70
N SER A 109 -9.40 -12.73 16.35
CA SER A 109 -7.97 -12.70 16.01
C SER A 109 -7.66 -12.15 14.62
N ASN A 110 -8.55 -11.33 14.04
CA ASN A 110 -8.25 -10.61 12.81
C ASN A 110 -7.54 -9.31 13.12
N LEU A 111 -6.65 -8.90 12.21
CA LEU A 111 -6.01 -7.58 12.26
C LEU A 111 -6.92 -6.53 11.65
N VAL A 112 -7.22 -5.51 12.41
CA VAL A 112 -8.10 -4.40 12.02
C VAL A 112 -7.30 -3.11 12.12
N TRP A 113 -7.14 -2.43 10.99
CA TRP A 113 -6.57 -1.10 10.96
C TRP A 113 -7.54 -0.08 11.55
N ILE A 114 -7.03 0.75 12.44
CA ILE A 114 -7.74 1.89 12.98
C ILE A 114 -6.98 3.19 12.71
N SER A 115 -7.72 4.29 12.60
CA SER A 115 -7.20 5.64 12.66
C SER A 115 -7.64 6.25 13.98
N CYS A 116 -6.69 6.51 14.87
CA CYS A 116 -6.95 7.11 16.17
C CYS A 116 -6.44 8.55 16.17
N ARG A 117 -7.34 9.49 16.48
CA ARG A 117 -7.03 10.92 16.54
C ARG A 117 -7.54 11.50 17.85
N GLY A 118 -6.65 12.23 18.55
CA GLY A 118 -6.98 12.86 19.80
C GLY A 118 -6.17 14.12 20.04
N LYS A 119 -6.67 14.96 20.94
CA LYS A 119 -5.97 16.14 21.40
C LYS A 119 -5.92 16.13 22.92
N ALA A 120 -4.73 16.29 23.46
CA ALA A 120 -4.50 16.43 24.89
C ALA A 120 -4.60 17.89 25.32
N GLU A 121 -5.03 18.09 26.56
CA GLU A 121 -5.04 19.39 27.24
C GLU A 121 -4.11 19.38 28.44
N LEU A 122 -3.56 20.57 28.74
CA LEU A 122 -2.65 20.79 29.86
C LEU A 122 -3.44 21.29 31.09
N ASP A 123 -3.03 20.81 32.25
CA ASP A 123 -3.52 21.39 33.52
C ASP A 123 -2.85 22.74 33.81
N GLU A 124 -3.22 23.35 34.93
CA GLU A 124 -2.72 24.66 35.39
C GLU A 124 -1.18 24.65 35.60
N THR A 125 -0.56 23.49 35.73
CA THR A 125 0.89 23.33 35.89
C THR A 125 1.61 23.04 34.58
N GLY A 126 0.88 22.94 33.44
CA GLY A 126 1.44 22.64 32.13
C GLY A 126 1.67 21.14 31.86
N ILE A 127 1.03 20.27 32.64
CA ILE A 127 1.12 18.80 32.48
C ILE A 127 -0.13 18.30 31.75
N PRO A 128 0.01 17.43 30.71
CA PRO A 128 -1.13 16.79 30.05
C PRO A 128 -1.94 15.97 31.06
N TYR A 129 -3.25 16.22 31.15
CA TYR A 129 -4.10 15.54 32.11
C TYR A 129 -5.27 14.78 31.48
N VAL A 130 -5.75 15.24 30.34
CA VAL A 130 -6.86 14.62 29.61
C VAL A 130 -6.57 14.64 28.12
N MET A 131 -6.97 13.59 27.40
CA MET A 131 -7.00 13.56 25.95
C MET A 131 -8.41 13.18 25.50
N VAL A 132 -8.94 13.89 24.52
CA VAL A 132 -10.23 13.60 23.90
C VAL A 132 -10.02 13.26 22.45
N GLY A 133 -10.68 12.20 21.99
CA GLY A 133 -10.46 11.74 20.64
C GLY A 133 -11.51 10.77 20.11
N ARG A 134 -11.20 10.27 18.92
CA ARG A 134 -11.99 9.26 18.23
C ARG A 134 -11.09 8.17 17.65
N THR A 135 -11.62 6.99 17.59
CA THR A 135 -11.03 5.85 16.90
C THR A 135 -11.98 5.40 15.80
N SER A 136 -11.51 5.38 14.56
CA SER A 136 -12.27 4.95 13.39
C SER A 136 -11.71 3.65 12.84
N ASP A 137 -12.60 2.73 12.43
CA ASP A 137 -12.21 1.49 11.76
C ASP A 137 -11.95 1.75 10.27
N THR A 138 -10.70 1.68 9.84
CA THR A 138 -10.30 1.94 8.45
C THR A 138 -10.77 0.86 7.47
N VAL A 139 -11.15 -0.33 7.95
CA VAL A 139 -11.78 -1.38 7.10
C VAL A 139 -13.13 -0.89 6.59
N LEU A 140 -13.93 -0.21 7.43
CA LEU A 140 -15.19 0.41 7.04
C LEU A 140 -14.99 1.50 5.98
N LEU A 141 -13.81 2.13 5.94
CA LEU A 141 -13.44 3.11 4.92
C LEU A 141 -12.87 2.51 3.62
N GLY A 142 -12.82 1.18 3.50
CA GLY A 142 -12.33 0.50 2.30
C GLY A 142 -10.83 0.71 2.00
N LYS A 143 -9.99 0.96 3.02
CA LYS A 143 -8.56 1.27 2.87
C LYS A 143 -7.61 0.10 3.12
N THR A 144 -8.15 -1.08 3.43
CA THR A 144 -7.36 -2.28 3.74
C THR A 144 -7.77 -3.47 2.87
N ASP A 145 -6.86 -4.42 2.69
CA ASP A 145 -7.09 -5.71 2.04
C ASP A 145 -7.52 -6.75 3.07
N SER A 146 -8.71 -7.30 2.92
CA SER A 146 -9.28 -8.26 3.87
C SER A 146 -8.56 -9.61 3.93
N LEU A 147 -7.79 -9.97 2.90
CA LEU A 147 -7.05 -11.24 2.87
C LEU A 147 -5.76 -11.18 3.68
N THR A 148 -5.02 -10.08 3.57
CA THR A 148 -3.67 -9.94 4.13
C THR A 148 -3.62 -9.02 5.34
N GLY A 149 -4.63 -8.18 5.56
CA GLY A 149 -4.65 -7.15 6.60
C GLY A 149 -3.73 -5.96 6.31
N LEU A 150 -3.11 -5.89 5.13
CA LEU A 150 -2.29 -4.76 4.70
C LEU A 150 -3.16 -3.59 4.21
N PHE A 151 -2.59 -2.40 4.10
CA PHE A 151 -3.23 -1.31 3.37
C PHE A 151 -3.46 -1.68 1.91
N ASN A 152 -4.48 -1.09 1.27
CA ASN A 152 -4.78 -1.32 -0.13
C ASN A 152 -4.22 -0.20 -1.05
N SER A 153 -4.54 -0.29 -2.36
CA SER A 153 -4.11 0.68 -3.36
C SER A 153 -4.61 2.11 -3.10
N THR A 154 -5.82 2.27 -2.57
CA THR A 154 -6.36 3.59 -2.21
C THR A 154 -5.49 4.28 -1.16
N LYS A 155 -5.12 3.54 -0.12
CA LYS A 155 -4.26 4.07 0.94
C LYS A 155 -2.82 4.32 0.47
N LEU A 156 -2.32 3.50 -0.46
CA LEU A 156 -1.02 3.77 -1.10
C LEU A 156 -1.02 5.14 -1.77
N MET A 157 -2.02 5.44 -2.59
CA MET A 157 -2.08 6.72 -3.32
C MET A 157 -2.14 7.92 -2.38
N GLU A 158 -2.95 7.86 -1.31
CA GLU A 158 -2.99 8.91 -0.30
C GLU A 158 -1.60 9.16 0.34
N HIS A 159 -0.91 8.10 0.75
CA HIS A 159 0.41 8.22 1.38
C HIS A 159 1.48 8.71 0.38
N LEU A 160 1.40 8.34 -0.89
CA LEU A 160 2.33 8.85 -1.91
C LEU A 160 2.11 10.36 -2.14
N ASP A 161 0.86 10.82 -2.20
CA ASP A 161 0.55 12.25 -2.35
C ASP A 161 1.02 13.07 -1.15
N GLU A 162 0.77 12.60 0.09
CA GLU A 162 1.26 13.24 1.31
C GLU A 162 2.78 13.38 1.33
N MET A 163 3.47 12.35 0.86
CA MET A 163 4.91 12.26 0.84
C MET A 163 5.55 13.18 -0.20
N LEU A 164 5.01 13.19 -1.44
CA LEU A 164 5.44 14.07 -2.50
C LEU A 164 5.25 15.54 -2.11
N ASN A 165 4.11 15.87 -1.49
CA ASN A 165 3.84 17.20 -0.95
C ASN A 165 4.82 17.61 0.16
N SER A 166 5.28 16.66 0.96
CA SER A 166 6.26 16.87 2.03
C SER A 166 7.72 16.84 1.54
N ARG A 167 7.96 16.66 0.23
CA ARG A 167 9.28 16.58 -0.42
C ARG A 167 10.22 15.56 0.22
N LYS A 168 9.67 14.44 0.68
CA LYS A 168 10.47 13.34 1.22
C LYS A 168 11.14 12.56 0.10
N GLU A 169 12.30 11.98 0.40
CA GLU A 169 13.04 11.10 -0.49
C GLU A 169 12.76 9.64 -0.17
N GLY A 170 12.94 8.75 -1.14
CA GLY A 170 12.82 7.32 -0.92
C GLY A 170 12.70 6.52 -2.20
N VAL A 171 12.21 5.28 -2.04
CA VAL A 171 12.02 4.32 -3.13
C VAL A 171 10.63 3.70 -3.03
N LEU A 172 9.85 3.79 -4.09
CA LEU A 172 8.64 3.00 -4.25
C LEU A 172 9.01 1.67 -4.95
N LEU A 173 8.72 0.56 -4.28
CA LEU A 173 8.88 -0.80 -4.80
C LEU A 173 7.51 -1.41 -5.05
N VAL A 174 7.27 -1.92 -6.26
CA VAL A 174 6.09 -2.71 -6.62
C VAL A 174 6.51 -4.13 -6.96
N LEU A 175 5.90 -5.12 -6.30
CA LEU A 175 6.20 -6.55 -6.44
C LEU A 175 5.00 -7.27 -7.07
N GLY A 176 5.25 -8.30 -7.85
CA GLY A 176 4.21 -9.17 -8.39
C GLY A 176 4.67 -10.63 -8.45
N VAL A 177 3.81 -11.55 -8.01
CA VAL A 177 4.11 -12.99 -8.03
C VAL A 177 4.17 -13.48 -9.47
N ASP A 178 5.23 -14.18 -9.80
CA ASP A 178 5.42 -14.70 -11.14
C ASP A 178 4.48 -15.90 -11.38
N ASN A 179 3.82 -15.90 -12.53
CA ASN A 179 2.91 -16.97 -12.96
C ASN A 179 1.75 -17.27 -11.97
N PHE A 180 1.29 -16.29 -11.19
CA PHE A 180 0.27 -16.48 -10.15
C PHE A 180 -1.03 -17.12 -10.69
N LYS A 181 -1.44 -16.75 -11.91
CA LYS A 181 -2.59 -17.37 -12.57
C LYS A 181 -2.40 -18.90 -12.74
N ASN A 182 -1.20 -19.34 -13.11
CA ASN A 182 -0.89 -20.76 -13.25
C ASN A 182 -0.88 -21.48 -11.91
N ILE A 183 -0.40 -20.82 -10.85
CA ILE A 183 -0.47 -21.34 -9.47
C ILE A 183 -1.92 -21.56 -9.06
N ASN A 184 -2.79 -20.58 -9.27
CA ASN A 184 -4.21 -20.69 -8.97
C ASN A 184 -4.90 -21.80 -9.81
N THR A 185 -4.53 -21.93 -11.08
CA THR A 185 -5.09 -22.97 -11.95
C THR A 185 -4.66 -24.37 -11.51
N LYS A 186 -3.40 -24.53 -11.10
CA LYS A 186 -2.83 -25.84 -10.74
C LYS A 186 -3.20 -26.29 -9.33
N TYR A 187 -3.20 -25.37 -8.36
CA TYR A 187 -3.32 -25.69 -6.93
C TYR A 187 -4.58 -25.11 -6.26
N GLY A 188 -5.40 -24.38 -7.02
CA GLY A 188 -6.61 -23.75 -6.54
C GLY A 188 -6.37 -22.38 -5.86
N ARG A 189 -7.44 -21.59 -5.75
CA ARG A 189 -7.41 -20.24 -5.16
C ARG A 189 -6.99 -20.25 -3.69
N GLY A 190 -7.32 -21.29 -2.92
CA GLY A 190 -6.92 -21.40 -1.52
C GLY A 190 -5.40 -21.41 -1.36
N HIS A 191 -4.69 -22.12 -2.25
CA HIS A 191 -3.21 -22.14 -2.25
C HIS A 191 -2.63 -20.77 -2.67
N GLY A 192 -3.22 -20.11 -3.67
CA GLY A 192 -2.82 -18.74 -4.03
C GLY A 192 -2.99 -17.77 -2.86
N ASN A 193 -4.10 -17.83 -2.16
CA ASN A 193 -4.34 -17.01 -0.96
C ASN A 193 -3.32 -17.29 0.16
N PHE A 194 -2.93 -18.56 0.35
CA PHE A 194 -1.86 -18.93 1.29
C PHE A 194 -0.53 -18.28 0.91
N ILE A 195 -0.15 -18.32 -0.39
CA ILE A 195 1.08 -17.67 -0.88
C ILE A 195 1.03 -16.16 -0.63
N LEU A 196 -0.09 -15.49 -0.93
CA LEU A 196 -0.25 -14.05 -0.71
C LEU A 196 -0.11 -13.67 0.78
N LYS A 197 -0.73 -14.42 1.69
CA LYS A 197 -0.57 -14.23 3.15
C LYS A 197 0.88 -14.44 3.59
N ARG A 198 1.56 -15.43 3.03
CA ARG A 198 2.97 -15.71 3.35
C ARG A 198 3.90 -14.58 2.87
N ILE A 199 3.66 -14.03 1.67
CA ILE A 199 4.41 -12.87 1.18
C ILE A 199 4.19 -11.67 2.09
N ALA A 200 2.93 -11.38 2.46
CA ALA A 200 2.61 -10.29 3.38
C ALA A 200 3.38 -10.43 4.70
N ALA A 201 3.34 -11.59 5.34
CA ALA A 201 4.06 -11.86 6.57
C ALA A 201 5.59 -11.75 6.40
N LEU A 202 6.16 -12.21 5.28
CA LEU A 202 7.60 -12.08 5.00
C LEU A 202 8.01 -10.63 4.80
N LEU A 203 7.22 -9.83 4.08
CA LEU A 203 7.44 -8.39 3.93
C LEU A 203 7.44 -7.71 5.30
N GLU A 204 6.44 -7.98 6.13
CA GLU A 204 6.34 -7.42 7.48
C GLU A 204 7.52 -7.80 8.38
N ASN A 205 8.03 -9.02 8.28
CA ASN A 205 9.15 -9.49 9.08
C ASN A 205 10.54 -9.11 8.55
N SER A 206 10.62 -8.62 7.32
CA SER A 206 11.90 -8.28 6.65
C SER A 206 12.13 -6.78 6.52
N ILE A 207 11.16 -5.96 6.88
CA ILE A 207 11.15 -4.52 6.69
C ILE A 207 10.90 -3.84 8.04
N ASP A 208 11.52 -2.67 8.25
CA ASP A 208 11.33 -1.84 9.44
C ASP A 208 9.83 -1.56 9.69
N GLU A 209 9.43 -1.54 10.97
CA GLU A 209 8.03 -1.34 11.37
C GLU A 209 7.43 0.00 10.93
N ASN A 210 8.27 1.02 10.70
CA ASN A 210 7.85 2.33 10.24
C ASN A 210 7.54 2.38 8.74
N ILE A 211 7.98 1.37 7.96
CA ILE A 211 7.76 1.31 6.52
C ILE A 211 6.38 0.71 6.24
N LYS A 212 5.57 1.41 5.45
CA LYS A 212 4.22 0.97 5.11
C LYS A 212 4.23 0.01 3.92
N ILE A 213 3.46 -1.06 4.05
CA ILE A 213 3.32 -2.14 3.07
C ILE A 213 1.87 -2.16 2.59
N TYR A 214 1.68 -2.37 1.30
CA TYR A 214 0.38 -2.31 0.66
C TYR A 214 0.13 -3.57 -0.16
N ARG A 215 -1.12 -4.03 -0.15
CA ARG A 215 -1.63 -5.05 -1.02
C ARG A 215 -2.42 -4.39 -2.15
N LEU A 216 -1.95 -4.60 -3.37
CA LEU A 216 -2.62 -4.12 -4.58
C LEU A 216 -3.59 -5.19 -5.12
N ASP A 217 -4.10 -4.97 -6.32
CA ASP A 217 -4.97 -5.94 -6.97
C ASP A 217 -4.22 -7.20 -7.43
N GLY A 218 -4.93 -8.33 -7.46
CA GLY A 218 -4.42 -9.59 -8.00
C GLY A 218 -3.27 -10.20 -7.19
N ASP A 219 -2.05 -10.19 -7.71
CA ASP A 219 -0.85 -10.78 -7.12
C ASP A 219 0.22 -9.75 -6.73
N ARG A 220 -0.18 -8.45 -6.65
CA ARG A 220 0.75 -7.34 -6.48
C ARG A 220 0.78 -6.79 -5.07
N PHE A 221 1.97 -6.35 -4.66
CA PHE A 221 2.23 -5.61 -3.42
C PHE A 221 3.02 -4.35 -3.73
N ALA A 222 2.96 -3.37 -2.85
CA ALA A 222 3.83 -2.22 -2.87
C ALA A 222 4.47 -1.99 -1.50
N VAL A 223 5.67 -1.43 -1.50
CA VAL A 223 6.37 -0.99 -0.29
C VAL A 223 6.94 0.38 -0.56
N ASN A 224 6.66 1.31 0.34
CA ASN A 224 7.15 2.66 0.22
C ASN A 224 8.27 2.92 1.25
N PHE A 225 9.50 2.88 0.77
CA PHE A 225 10.73 3.03 1.55
C PHE A 225 11.11 4.51 1.69
N VAL A 226 10.45 5.23 2.59
CA VAL A 226 10.74 6.65 2.86
C VAL A 226 12.06 6.80 3.61
N GLY A 227 12.99 7.59 3.07
CA GLY A 227 14.30 7.83 3.67
C GLY A 227 15.33 6.72 3.42
N TYR A 228 15.02 5.75 2.57
CA TYR A 228 15.93 4.67 2.21
C TYR A 228 16.42 4.84 0.77
N ASP A 229 17.63 4.34 0.53
CA ASP A 229 18.23 4.29 -0.80
C ASP A 229 17.90 2.98 -1.53
N MET A 230 18.31 2.88 -2.78
CA MET A 230 18.05 1.70 -3.62
C MET A 230 18.84 0.47 -3.16
N GLU A 231 19.96 0.61 -2.47
CA GLU A 231 20.77 -0.51 -2.00
C GLU A 231 20.06 -1.25 -0.87
N ALA A 232 19.53 -0.53 0.12
CA ALA A 232 18.70 -1.10 1.18
C ALA A 232 17.46 -1.83 0.64
N VAL A 233 16.80 -1.25 -0.38
CA VAL A 233 15.65 -1.90 -1.04
C VAL A 233 16.06 -3.19 -1.76
N ARG A 234 17.23 -3.21 -2.38
CA ARG A 234 17.78 -4.38 -3.07
C ARG A 234 18.07 -5.52 -2.10
N GLU A 235 18.64 -5.21 -0.93
CA GLU A 235 18.89 -6.18 0.13
C GLU A 235 17.59 -6.82 0.65
N VAL A 236 16.57 -6.01 0.91
CA VAL A 236 15.24 -6.49 1.32
C VAL A 236 14.64 -7.40 0.25
N TYR A 237 14.68 -7.00 -1.03
CA TYR A 237 14.18 -7.80 -2.13
C TYR A 237 14.88 -9.17 -2.21
N GLN A 238 16.21 -9.19 -2.13
CA GLN A 238 17.00 -10.44 -2.19
C GLN A 238 16.69 -11.35 -1.00
N ASN A 239 16.56 -10.82 0.19
CA ASN A 239 16.22 -11.58 1.40
C ASN A 239 14.84 -12.27 1.25
N ILE A 240 13.84 -11.55 0.77
CA ILE A 240 12.49 -12.10 0.56
C ILE A 240 12.54 -13.14 -0.58
N GLN A 241 13.25 -12.85 -1.66
CA GLN A 241 13.42 -13.76 -2.80
C GLN A 241 14.00 -15.11 -2.34
N MET A 242 15.06 -15.10 -1.55
CA MET A 242 15.66 -16.32 -1.01
C MET A 242 14.68 -17.13 -0.14
N LYS A 243 13.91 -16.46 0.72
CA LYS A 243 12.94 -17.14 1.60
C LYS A 243 11.72 -17.71 0.87
N MET A 244 11.44 -17.26 -0.35
CA MET A 244 10.28 -17.68 -1.15
C MET A 244 10.62 -18.64 -2.29
N MET A 245 11.90 -18.85 -2.65
CA MET A 245 12.34 -19.62 -3.83
C MET A 245 11.70 -21.00 -3.98
N GLU A 246 11.43 -21.69 -2.87
CA GLU A 246 10.81 -23.02 -2.91
C GLU A 246 9.30 -23.00 -3.24
N ASN A 247 8.64 -21.86 -3.09
CA ASN A 247 7.18 -21.76 -3.23
C ASN A 247 6.77 -21.05 -4.52
N CYS A 248 7.42 -19.94 -4.83
CA CYS A 248 7.20 -19.11 -6.00
C CYS A 248 8.34 -18.12 -6.18
N THR A 249 8.44 -17.53 -7.37
CA THR A 249 9.28 -16.37 -7.63
C THR A 249 8.42 -15.11 -7.76
N PHE A 250 9.05 -13.95 -7.61
CA PHE A 250 8.38 -12.68 -7.85
C PHE A 250 9.32 -11.68 -8.50
N SER A 251 8.74 -10.90 -9.39
CA SER A 251 9.39 -9.79 -10.06
C SER A 251 9.10 -8.50 -9.32
N ALA A 252 9.97 -7.51 -9.45
CA ALA A 252 9.80 -6.21 -8.83
C ALA A 252 10.22 -5.07 -9.77
N GLY A 253 9.50 -3.96 -9.66
CA GLY A 253 9.85 -2.67 -10.24
C GLY A 253 10.06 -1.65 -9.13
N ALA A 254 11.11 -0.85 -9.24
CA ALA A 254 11.42 0.20 -8.27
C ALA A 254 11.59 1.56 -8.95
N VAL A 255 11.24 2.63 -8.24
CA VAL A 255 11.49 4.00 -8.66
C VAL A 255 11.92 4.84 -7.47
N CYS A 256 13.06 5.53 -7.63
CA CYS A 256 13.52 6.50 -6.63
C CYS A 256 12.79 7.82 -6.80
N TYR A 257 12.48 8.49 -5.71
CA TYR A 257 11.92 9.83 -5.71
C TYR A 257 12.66 10.72 -4.68
N PRO A 258 12.73 12.05 -4.86
CA PRO A 258 12.21 12.81 -6.01
C PRO A 258 12.98 12.53 -7.30
N MET A 259 12.30 12.57 -8.42
CA MET A 259 12.89 12.47 -9.75
C MET A 259 12.18 13.42 -10.72
N SER A 260 12.92 13.95 -11.69
CA SER A 260 12.34 14.78 -12.76
C SER A 260 11.24 14.02 -13.50
N GLY A 261 10.11 14.68 -13.74
CA GLY A 261 8.94 14.09 -14.41
C GLY A 261 7.89 13.49 -13.48
N ILE A 262 8.19 13.24 -12.20
CA ILE A 262 7.17 12.83 -11.21
C ILE A 262 6.41 14.06 -10.74
N LYS A 263 5.13 14.14 -11.08
CA LYS A 263 4.24 15.27 -10.76
C LYS A 263 3.24 14.92 -9.66
N ASP A 264 2.86 13.66 -9.57
CA ASP A 264 1.81 13.14 -8.69
C ASP A 264 2.05 11.66 -8.36
N ALA A 265 1.27 11.13 -7.42
CA ALA A 265 1.31 9.75 -6.98
C ALA A 265 1.08 8.75 -8.13
N ASN A 266 0.18 9.07 -9.06
CA ASN A 266 -0.13 8.21 -10.20
C ASN A 266 1.08 8.05 -11.12
N THR A 267 1.79 9.15 -11.41
CA THR A 267 3.00 9.11 -12.24
C THR A 267 4.09 8.26 -11.59
N LEU A 268 4.32 8.45 -10.28
CA LEU A 268 5.28 7.66 -9.51
C LEU A 268 4.93 6.17 -9.54
N PHE A 269 3.66 5.84 -9.31
CA PHE A 269 3.16 4.48 -9.30
C PHE A 269 3.27 3.83 -10.69
N ASN A 270 2.87 4.51 -11.76
CA ASN A 270 2.97 4.02 -13.14
C ASN A 270 4.41 3.71 -13.54
N TYR A 271 5.38 4.49 -13.08
CA TYR A 271 6.80 4.25 -13.34
C TYR A 271 7.28 2.95 -12.65
N ALA A 272 6.85 2.71 -11.40
CA ALA A 272 7.16 1.48 -10.69
C ALA A 272 6.49 0.26 -11.37
N GLU A 273 5.23 0.36 -11.78
CA GLU A 273 4.51 -0.68 -12.52
C GLU A 273 5.16 -1.01 -13.87
N SER A 274 5.55 0.02 -14.63
CA SER A 274 6.27 -0.16 -15.90
C SER A 274 7.57 -0.96 -15.70
N SER A 275 8.30 -0.68 -14.62
CA SER A 275 9.52 -1.40 -14.28
C SER A 275 9.23 -2.86 -13.87
N LEU A 276 8.13 -3.11 -13.15
CA LEU A 276 7.65 -4.46 -12.83
C LEU A 276 7.30 -5.25 -14.11
N ASP A 277 6.60 -4.64 -15.04
CA ASP A 277 6.26 -5.25 -16.33
C ASP A 277 7.52 -5.63 -17.13
N ARG A 278 8.52 -4.74 -17.11
CA ARG A 278 9.83 -5.07 -17.72
C ARG A 278 10.51 -6.24 -17.02
N ALA A 279 10.49 -6.31 -15.70
CA ALA A 279 11.03 -7.44 -14.95
C ALA A 279 10.34 -8.75 -15.36
N LYS A 280 9.00 -8.74 -15.46
CA LYS A 280 8.21 -9.90 -15.91
C LYS A 280 8.54 -10.31 -17.37
N LYS A 281 8.71 -9.34 -18.28
CA LYS A 281 9.05 -9.58 -19.70
C LYS A 281 10.51 -10.02 -19.90
N SER A 282 11.43 -9.54 -19.07
CA SER A 282 12.88 -9.83 -19.18
C SER A 282 13.31 -11.16 -18.54
N GLY A 283 12.37 -12.08 -18.26
CA GLY A 283 12.66 -13.41 -17.73
C GLY A 283 12.27 -13.61 -16.28
N LYS A 284 11.52 -12.65 -15.67
CA LYS A 284 10.98 -12.75 -14.31
C LYS A 284 12.03 -12.85 -13.20
N ASN A 285 11.60 -13.07 -11.96
CA ASN A 285 12.44 -13.30 -10.78
C ASN A 285 13.58 -12.28 -10.62
N ARG A 286 13.29 -11.01 -10.83
CA ARG A 286 14.26 -9.90 -10.77
C ARG A 286 13.64 -8.58 -10.35
N LEU A 287 14.50 -7.71 -9.88
CA LEU A 287 14.19 -6.31 -9.56
C LEU A 287 14.75 -5.41 -10.68
N ILE A 288 13.91 -4.56 -11.26
CA ILE A 288 14.31 -3.54 -12.24
C ILE A 288 14.05 -2.14 -11.66
N LEU A 289 15.08 -1.32 -11.70
CA LEU A 289 14.96 0.12 -11.41
C LEU A 289 14.41 0.85 -12.63
N PHE A 290 13.53 1.81 -12.40
CA PHE A 290 12.96 2.67 -13.44
C PHE A 290 14.05 3.42 -14.22
N SER A 291 13.88 3.46 -15.51
CA SER A 291 14.70 4.24 -16.45
C SER A 291 13.77 4.98 -17.41
N ALA A 292 13.90 6.30 -17.48
CA ALA A 292 13.09 7.13 -18.36
C ALA A 292 13.27 6.75 -19.84
N GLU A 293 14.51 6.45 -20.25
CA GLU A 293 14.81 6.02 -21.62
C GLU A 293 14.08 4.72 -21.99
N ASP A 294 14.07 3.75 -21.07
CA ASP A 294 13.38 2.48 -21.30
C ASP A 294 11.86 2.64 -21.29
N TYR A 295 11.33 3.56 -20.48
CA TYR A 295 9.91 3.88 -20.46
C TYR A 295 9.45 4.53 -21.76
N GLU A 296 10.20 5.49 -22.30
CA GLU A 296 9.93 6.08 -23.61
C GLU A 296 9.97 5.05 -24.75
N LYS A 297 10.94 4.13 -24.72
CA LYS A 297 10.96 3.01 -25.65
C LYS A 297 9.71 2.13 -25.54
N GLN A 298 9.24 1.87 -24.33
CA GLN A 298 8.03 1.08 -24.09
C GLN A 298 6.79 1.78 -24.64
N LEU A 299 6.64 3.10 -24.40
CA LEU A 299 5.54 3.89 -24.94
C LEU A 299 5.58 3.88 -26.50
N SER A 300 6.75 4.08 -27.09
CA SER A 300 6.91 4.02 -28.56
C SER A 300 6.48 2.68 -29.16
N VAL A 301 6.71 1.56 -28.46
CA VAL A 301 6.22 0.23 -28.90
C VAL A 301 4.71 0.11 -28.79
N ILE A 302 4.10 0.69 -27.75
CA ILE A 302 2.64 0.71 -27.59
C ILE A 302 2.00 1.51 -28.70
N ASP A 303 2.50 2.73 -28.96
CA ASP A 303 2.01 3.62 -30.03
C ASP A 303 2.12 2.95 -31.42
N LEU A 304 3.27 2.31 -31.68
CA LEU A 304 3.49 1.56 -32.89
C LEU A 304 2.51 0.38 -33.04
N THR A 305 2.25 -0.34 -31.96
CA THR A 305 1.29 -1.45 -31.94
C THR A 305 -0.13 -0.97 -32.28
N GLU A 306 -0.54 0.16 -31.72
CA GLU A 306 -1.83 0.76 -32.05
C GLU A 306 -1.91 1.24 -33.49
N GLU A 307 -0.84 1.87 -33.99
CA GLU A 307 -0.74 2.30 -35.39
C GLU A 307 -0.88 1.11 -36.34
N ILE A 308 -0.17 0.03 -36.10
CA ILE A 308 -0.23 -1.21 -36.90
C ILE A 308 -1.65 -1.79 -36.88
N ARG A 309 -2.29 -1.90 -35.72
CA ARG A 309 -3.68 -2.40 -35.63
C ARG A 309 -4.66 -1.52 -36.40
N LYS A 310 -4.49 -0.19 -36.36
CA LYS A 310 -5.28 0.76 -37.16
C LYS A 310 -5.01 0.57 -38.65
N SER A 311 -3.75 0.43 -39.06
CA SER A 311 -3.34 0.16 -40.44
C SER A 311 -3.98 -1.11 -41.02
N ILE A 312 -3.92 -2.22 -40.27
CA ILE A 312 -4.54 -3.50 -40.69
C ILE A 312 -6.04 -3.32 -40.93
N ARG A 313 -6.76 -2.59 -40.07
CA ARG A 313 -8.19 -2.28 -40.25
C ARG A 313 -8.45 -1.37 -41.45
N ASN A 314 -7.49 -0.52 -41.80
CA ASN A 314 -7.56 0.41 -42.93
C ASN A 314 -6.84 -0.15 -44.16
N GLN A 315 -7.21 -1.35 -44.61
CA GLN A 315 -6.71 -2.00 -45.83
C GLN A 315 -5.18 -2.14 -45.87
N CYS A 316 -4.52 -2.34 -44.73
CA CYS A 316 -3.06 -2.46 -44.59
C CYS A 316 -2.28 -1.22 -45.07
N ASP A 317 -2.84 -0.01 -44.88
CA ASP A 317 -2.15 1.27 -45.21
C ASP A 317 -0.78 1.32 -44.52
N GLY A 318 0.29 1.61 -45.24
CA GLY A 318 1.67 1.60 -44.78
C GLY A 318 2.39 0.28 -44.90
N PHE A 319 1.71 -0.85 -45.18
CA PHE A 319 2.36 -2.11 -45.51
C PHE A 319 2.75 -2.17 -46.98
N TYR A 320 3.92 -2.73 -47.25
CA TYR A 320 4.42 -2.97 -48.60
C TYR A 320 5.35 -4.20 -48.65
N LEU A 321 5.56 -4.73 -49.86
CA LEU A 321 6.43 -5.87 -50.08
C LEU A 321 7.73 -5.42 -50.73
N LEU A 322 8.84 -5.98 -50.25
CA LEU A 322 10.11 -6.02 -50.96
C LEU A 322 10.35 -7.44 -51.44
N PHE A 323 10.95 -7.57 -52.59
CA PHE A 323 11.28 -8.88 -53.18
C PHE A 323 12.78 -9.07 -53.18
N GLN A 324 13.27 -10.12 -52.54
CA GLN A 324 14.67 -10.51 -52.57
C GLN A 324 14.86 -11.64 -53.63
N PRO A 325 15.63 -11.41 -54.71
CA PRO A 325 15.78 -12.40 -55.74
C PRO A 325 16.58 -13.62 -55.25
N GLN A 326 16.16 -14.80 -55.67
CA GLN A 326 16.87 -16.06 -55.46
C GLN A 326 17.56 -16.44 -56.75
N ILE A 327 18.87 -16.65 -56.68
CA ILE A 327 19.72 -16.96 -57.85
C ILE A 327 20.04 -18.45 -57.88
N GLY A 328 19.82 -19.07 -59.01
CA GLY A 328 20.20 -20.45 -59.25
C GLY A 328 21.73 -20.62 -59.31
N MET A 329 22.27 -21.50 -58.49
CA MET A 329 23.75 -21.70 -58.40
C MET A 329 24.37 -22.27 -59.66
N SER A 330 23.60 -22.93 -60.52
CA SER A 330 24.10 -23.59 -61.74
C SER A 330 24.22 -22.67 -62.94
N ASN A 331 23.34 -21.63 -63.03
CA ASN A 331 23.25 -20.76 -64.21
C ASN A 331 23.26 -19.30 -63.91
N TYR A 332 23.27 -18.90 -62.59
CA TYR A 332 23.23 -17.55 -62.10
C TYR A 332 21.99 -16.77 -62.57
N GLU A 333 20.92 -17.48 -62.95
CA GLU A 333 19.63 -16.82 -63.30
C GLU A 333 18.71 -16.68 -62.10
N VAL A 334 17.81 -15.73 -62.13
CA VAL A 334 16.78 -15.54 -61.09
C VAL A 334 15.77 -16.68 -61.21
N VAL A 335 15.72 -17.58 -60.25
CA VAL A 335 14.82 -18.73 -60.20
C VAL A 335 13.60 -18.51 -59.29
N GLY A 336 13.58 -17.40 -58.53
CA GLY A 336 12.49 -17.07 -57.65
C GLY A 336 12.74 -15.74 -56.90
N ALA A 337 11.83 -15.37 -56.06
CA ALA A 337 12.00 -14.24 -55.15
C ALA A 337 11.29 -14.50 -53.82
N GLU A 338 11.91 -14.12 -52.74
CA GLU A 338 11.27 -14.08 -51.41
C GLU A 338 10.53 -12.76 -51.23
N ALA A 339 9.25 -12.82 -50.89
CA ALA A 339 8.44 -11.65 -50.57
C ALA A 339 8.58 -11.29 -49.09
N LEU A 340 9.18 -10.16 -48.82
CA LEU A 340 9.49 -9.69 -47.49
C LEU A 340 8.57 -8.52 -47.12
N LEU A 341 7.66 -8.73 -46.15
CA LEU A 341 6.76 -7.73 -45.67
C LEU A 341 7.52 -6.60 -44.98
N ARG A 342 7.11 -5.35 -45.24
CA ARG A 342 7.65 -4.13 -44.63
C ARG A 342 6.48 -3.28 -44.17
N PHE A 343 6.73 -2.49 -43.13
CA PHE A 343 5.76 -1.48 -42.63
C PHE A 343 6.45 -0.14 -42.53
N ARG A 344 5.78 0.92 -43.00
CA ARG A 344 6.21 2.31 -42.86
C ARG A 344 5.24 3.02 -41.93
N SER A 345 5.68 3.24 -40.68
CA SER A 345 4.98 4.07 -39.70
C SER A 345 4.99 5.52 -40.12
N LYS A 346 3.90 6.22 -39.81
CA LYS A 346 3.79 7.69 -40.01
C LYS A 346 4.73 8.46 -39.08
N TYR A 347 5.03 7.88 -37.91
CA TYR A 347 5.79 8.55 -36.85
C TYR A 347 7.20 7.96 -36.67
N HIS A 348 7.40 6.68 -36.96
CA HIS A 348 8.66 5.94 -36.70
C HIS A 348 9.44 5.58 -37.98
N GLY A 349 8.94 5.96 -39.16
CA GLY A 349 9.59 5.60 -40.43
C GLY A 349 9.49 4.13 -40.77
N VAL A 350 10.55 3.53 -41.36
CA VAL A 350 10.55 2.11 -41.72
C VAL A 350 10.77 1.26 -40.48
N VAL A 351 9.80 0.41 -40.16
CA VAL A 351 9.79 -0.47 -39.00
C VAL A 351 10.35 -1.85 -39.33
N SER A 352 11.23 -2.36 -38.45
CA SER A 352 11.78 -3.70 -38.59
C SER A 352 10.69 -4.77 -38.49
N PRO A 353 10.71 -5.83 -39.35
CA PRO A 353 9.76 -6.94 -39.27
C PRO A 353 9.68 -7.59 -37.90
N ASN A 354 10.79 -7.70 -37.18
CA ASN A 354 10.85 -8.29 -35.84
C ASN A 354 10.01 -7.53 -34.80
N LEU A 355 9.68 -6.25 -35.05
CA LEU A 355 8.87 -5.47 -34.16
C LEU A 355 7.36 -5.59 -34.41
N PHE A 356 6.93 -6.06 -35.59
CA PHE A 356 5.50 -6.13 -35.91
C PHE A 356 4.97 -7.51 -36.26
N ILE A 357 5.81 -8.49 -36.57
CA ILE A 357 5.35 -9.87 -36.90
C ILE A 357 4.73 -10.56 -35.65
N GLY A 358 5.05 -10.10 -34.44
CA GLY A 358 4.51 -10.66 -33.19
C GLY A 358 3.30 -9.93 -32.63
N ILE A 359 2.80 -8.87 -33.29
CA ILE A 359 1.64 -8.06 -32.90
C ILE A 359 0.36 -8.63 -33.49
#